data_f26818d53d052d2a420c13a694d13ac0
#
_entry.id   f26818d53d052d2a420c13a694d13ac0
#
_cell.length_a   1.000
_cell.length_b   1.000
_cell.length_c   1.000
_cell.angle_alpha   90.00
_cell.angle_beta   90.00
_cell.angle_gamma   90.00
#
_symmetry.space_group_name_H-M   'P 1'
#
loop_
_entity.id
_entity.type
_entity.pdbx_description
1 polymer ?
#
loop_
_entity_poly.entity_id
_entity_poly.type
_entity_poly.pdbx_seq_one_letter_code
_entity_poly.pdbx_strand_id
1 'polypeptide(L)'
;MCYDEKAEKILPFLFFVVILHTIYLVGLRARFDVARKTTMSDSLSPIQQEKTTTNNPQPNMSYLFSSESVSEGHPDKVCDQISDALLDQFLAYDDKSRCAIESFCTTGQVVIMGEVTSKEYIDLQTITRRTINNIGYTKSEYQFDGNSCGILTAIHEQSGDINMGVDRSKKEGLTEEQRRQAEENQGAGDQGMMFGYASNETENYLPVSLDLSHLLVRTLADIRKEGNEMHYLRPDAKSQVTVEYNDEGEPVRIDTIVVSTQHDDFIKPGVPSISTQDEADRLMLSRIREDVINILIPRVKKQIHSEKVLALFNDDMKILVNPTGKFVIGGPHGDTGLTGRKIIVDTYGGKGAHGGGAFSGKDSSKVDRSAAYMTRYIAKNMVAAGVADEMLVQVAYAIGVAKPVSIYVNTYGRSHVSMKDSEIAAKVSELFDLRPKAIERVLKLRQPMYLETAAYGHMGRKNEIVKKTFSSLYHETKEVEVELFTWEKLDQVDRIREAFGI
;
A
#
# COMPACT_ATOMS: atom_id res chain seq x y z
N MET A 1 -54.86 -7.83 -21.39
CA MET A 1 -54.38 -9.15 -20.98
C MET A 1 -52.93 -9.25 -21.42
N CYS A 2 -52.01 -8.87 -20.57
CA CYS A 2 -50.58 -9.14 -20.67
C CYS A 2 -50.18 -9.55 -19.27
N TYR A 3 -50.13 -10.86 -19.02
CA TYR A 3 -49.60 -11.47 -17.79
C TYR A 3 -48.26 -12.11 -18.15
N ASP A 4 -47.25 -11.54 -17.73
CA ASP A 4 -46.16 -11.88 -16.80
C ASP A 4 -45.40 -13.18 -17.11
N GLU A 5 -44.57 -13.12 -18.20
CA GLU A 5 -43.52 -14.11 -18.52
C GLU A 5 -42.26 -13.99 -17.64
N LYS A 6 -42.20 -12.99 -16.73
CA LYS A 6 -41.03 -12.77 -15.83
C LYS A 6 -41.10 -13.57 -14.54
N ALA A 7 -42.24 -14.01 -14.09
CA ALA A 7 -42.40 -14.74 -12.83
C ALA A 7 -41.91 -16.20 -12.91
N GLU A 8 -42.02 -16.88 -14.06
CA GLU A 8 -41.56 -18.26 -14.18
C GLU A 8 -40.06 -18.48 -14.23
N LYS A 9 -39.25 -17.43 -14.49
CA LYS A 9 -37.79 -17.54 -14.54
C LYS A 9 -37.12 -17.22 -13.19
N ILE A 10 -37.83 -16.62 -12.26
CA ILE A 10 -37.29 -16.24 -10.94
C ILE A 10 -37.49 -17.34 -9.89
N LEU A 11 -38.56 -18.13 -10.01
CA LEU A 11 -38.87 -19.21 -9.08
C LEU A 11 -37.79 -20.31 -8.98
N PRO A 12 -37.19 -20.80 -10.08
CA PRO A 12 -36.11 -21.79 -9.99
C PRO A 12 -34.84 -21.25 -9.34
N PHE A 13 -34.53 -19.95 -9.51
CA PHE A 13 -33.32 -19.33 -8.93
C PHE A 13 -33.45 -19.16 -7.42
N LEU A 14 -34.62 -18.75 -6.91
CA LEU A 14 -34.91 -18.69 -5.48
C LEU A 14 -34.86 -20.08 -4.81
N PHE A 15 -35.38 -21.12 -5.50
CA PHE A 15 -35.31 -22.47 -4.99
C PHE A 15 -33.90 -23.02 -4.89
N PHE A 16 -33.04 -22.67 -5.84
CA PHE A 16 -31.63 -23.08 -5.84
C PHE A 16 -30.81 -22.40 -4.71
N VAL A 17 -31.07 -21.12 -4.46
CA VAL A 17 -30.42 -20.37 -3.35
C VAL A 17 -30.86 -20.89 -1.98
N VAL A 18 -32.13 -21.24 -1.80
CA VAL A 18 -32.65 -21.83 -0.54
C VAL A 18 -32.07 -23.22 -0.29
N ILE A 19 -31.94 -24.07 -1.34
CA ILE A 19 -31.33 -25.39 -1.22
C ILE A 19 -29.83 -25.28 -0.84
N LEU A 20 -29.08 -24.39 -1.47
CA LEU A 20 -27.66 -24.14 -1.14
C LEU A 20 -27.48 -23.66 0.31
N HIS A 21 -28.37 -22.76 0.76
CA HIS A 21 -28.31 -22.26 2.15
C HIS A 21 -28.65 -23.36 3.17
N THR A 22 -29.60 -24.23 2.85
CA THR A 22 -29.99 -25.38 3.69
C THR A 22 -28.87 -26.44 3.76
N ILE A 23 -28.21 -26.74 2.64
CA ILE A 23 -27.07 -27.67 2.59
C ILE A 23 -25.87 -27.12 3.42
N TYR A 24 -25.63 -25.80 3.35
CA TYR A 24 -24.59 -25.15 4.13
C TYR A 24 -24.85 -25.23 5.64
N LEU A 25 -26.08 -25.01 6.08
CA LEU A 25 -26.49 -25.11 7.49
C LEU A 25 -26.47 -26.55 8.03
N VAL A 26 -26.81 -27.54 7.21
CA VAL A 26 -26.74 -28.96 7.57
C VAL A 26 -25.27 -29.42 7.67
N GLY A 27 -24.40 -28.95 6.78
CA GLY A 27 -22.95 -29.22 6.84
C GLY A 27 -22.28 -28.63 8.06
N LEU A 28 -22.70 -27.45 8.53
CA LEU A 28 -22.23 -26.84 9.77
C LEU A 28 -22.70 -27.61 11.02
N ARG A 29 -23.96 -28.08 11.08
CA ARG A 29 -24.47 -28.89 12.19
C ARG A 29 -23.75 -30.24 12.31
N ALA A 30 -23.45 -30.91 11.19
CA ALA A 30 -22.71 -32.18 11.20
C ALA A 30 -21.28 -32.03 11.71
N ARG A 31 -20.63 -30.89 11.49
CA ARG A 31 -19.28 -30.61 12.04
C ARG A 31 -19.29 -30.33 13.55
N PHE A 32 -20.35 -29.70 14.07
CA PHE A 32 -20.49 -29.47 15.53
C PHE A 32 -20.83 -30.72 16.29
N ASP A 33 -21.59 -31.67 15.72
CA ASP A 33 -21.93 -32.92 16.39
C ASP A 33 -20.77 -33.93 16.43
N VAL A 34 -19.84 -33.90 15.47
CA VAL A 34 -18.60 -34.69 15.50
C VAL A 34 -17.65 -34.19 16.59
N ALA A 35 -17.55 -32.88 16.81
CA ALA A 35 -16.72 -32.28 17.84
C ALA A 35 -17.24 -32.54 19.26
N ARG A 36 -18.56 -32.81 19.43
CA ARG A 36 -19.17 -33.08 20.74
C ARG A 36 -19.11 -34.54 21.19
N LYS A 37 -18.84 -35.48 20.28
CA LYS A 37 -18.76 -36.91 20.58
C LYS A 37 -17.37 -37.40 21.00
N THR A 38 -16.35 -36.53 20.93
CA THR A 38 -14.96 -36.90 21.29
C THR A 38 -14.54 -36.50 22.71
N THR A 39 -15.45 -35.98 23.53
CA THR A 39 -15.12 -35.56 24.90
C THR A 39 -16.03 -36.17 25.96
N MET A 40 -16.17 -37.50 25.99
CA MET A 40 -16.68 -38.18 27.17
C MET A 40 -16.29 -39.67 27.15
N SER A 41 -15.19 -39.99 27.74
CA SER A 41 -14.89 -41.13 28.64
C SER A 41 -13.37 -41.20 28.82
N ASP A 42 -12.91 -40.92 30.03
CA ASP A 42 -12.17 -41.92 30.81
C ASP A 42 -11.79 -41.33 32.18
N SER A 43 -12.27 -41.99 33.18
CA SER A 43 -11.91 -41.85 34.59
C SER A 43 -10.44 -42.27 34.79
N LEU A 44 -9.58 -41.36 35.21
CA LEU A 44 -8.24 -41.68 35.70
C LEU A 44 -8.04 -41.16 37.12
N SER A 45 -7.63 -42.07 37.97
CA SER A 45 -7.22 -41.92 39.37
C SER A 45 -6.05 -40.92 39.52
N PRO A 46 -5.84 -40.30 40.69
CA PRO A 46 -4.79 -39.30 40.87
C PRO A 46 -3.42 -39.97 40.99
N ILE A 47 -2.57 -39.73 39.96
CA ILE A 47 -1.14 -40.04 40.05
C ILE A 47 -0.47 -38.85 40.73
N GLN A 48 0.28 -39.12 41.79
CA GLN A 48 1.11 -38.15 42.49
C GLN A 48 2.11 -37.49 41.53
N GLN A 49 2.04 -36.18 41.43
CA GLN A 49 3.04 -35.38 40.69
C GLN A 49 4.32 -35.30 41.51
N GLU A 50 5.33 -36.06 41.15
CA GLU A 50 6.72 -35.75 41.46
C GLU A 50 7.12 -34.51 40.65
N LYS A 51 7.44 -33.43 41.35
CA LYS A 51 8.06 -32.24 40.77
C LYS A 51 9.50 -32.55 40.37
N THR A 52 9.70 -33.07 39.17
CA THR A 52 11.00 -33.03 38.53
C THR A 52 11.17 -31.66 37.86
N THR A 53 11.91 -30.78 38.50
CA THR A 53 12.46 -29.56 37.86
C THR A 53 13.55 -29.99 36.88
N THR A 54 13.16 -30.39 35.69
CA THR A 54 14.09 -30.45 34.57
C THR A 54 14.10 -29.05 33.90
N ASN A 55 15.16 -28.31 34.16
CA ASN A 55 15.56 -27.16 33.34
C ASN A 55 15.96 -27.68 31.94
N ASN A 56 15.00 -28.11 31.15
CA ASN A 56 15.17 -28.16 29.70
C ASN A 56 14.85 -26.75 29.18
N PRO A 57 15.80 -26.05 28.51
CA PRO A 57 15.44 -24.85 27.84
C PRO A 57 14.32 -25.20 26.83
N GLN A 58 13.18 -24.56 26.98
CA GLN A 58 12.12 -24.61 25.96
C GLN A 58 12.77 -24.31 24.63
N PRO A 59 12.53 -25.06 23.56
CA PRO A 59 13.02 -24.71 22.26
C PRO A 59 12.54 -23.27 21.97
N ASN A 60 13.47 -22.38 21.66
CA ASN A 60 13.13 -21.02 21.22
C ASN A 60 12.12 -21.16 20.07
N MET A 61 10.87 -20.85 20.34
CA MET A 61 9.85 -20.87 19.30
C MET A 61 10.08 -19.65 18.40
N SER A 62 9.92 -19.83 17.12
CA SER A 62 10.03 -18.79 16.12
C SER A 62 8.88 -18.90 15.13
N TYR A 63 8.55 -17.80 14.45
CA TYR A 63 7.52 -17.80 13.43
C TYR A 63 8.01 -17.08 12.17
N LEU A 64 7.42 -17.44 11.04
CA LEU A 64 7.69 -16.81 9.75
C LEU A 64 6.63 -15.77 9.43
N PHE A 65 7.07 -14.61 8.99
CA PHE A 65 6.20 -13.55 8.48
C PHE A 65 6.66 -13.07 7.11
N SER A 66 5.72 -12.87 6.19
CA SER A 66 6.01 -12.49 4.80
C SER A 66 5.32 -11.18 4.45
N SER A 67 6.04 -10.32 3.73
CA SER A 67 5.46 -9.17 3.03
C SER A 67 5.84 -9.22 1.55
N GLU A 68 4.99 -8.64 0.71
CA GLU A 68 5.23 -8.52 -0.72
C GLU A 68 5.32 -7.07 -1.17
N SER A 69 5.94 -6.85 -2.31
CA SER A 69 5.90 -5.58 -3.04
C SER A 69 5.82 -5.82 -4.53
N VAL A 70 5.43 -4.78 -5.26
CA VAL A 70 5.35 -4.81 -6.73
C VAL A 70 6.04 -3.58 -7.32
N SER A 71 6.55 -3.73 -8.55
CA SER A 71 7.21 -2.64 -9.26
C SER A 71 6.23 -1.58 -9.75
N GLU A 72 6.77 -0.44 -10.19
CA GLU A 72 6.01 0.62 -10.86
C GLU A 72 5.27 0.14 -12.12
N GLY A 73 5.75 -0.93 -12.76
CA GLY A 73 5.14 -1.52 -13.96
C GLY A 73 4.04 -2.54 -13.68
N HIS A 74 3.79 -2.91 -12.43
CA HIS A 74 2.63 -3.75 -12.09
C HIS A 74 1.32 -3.06 -12.49
N PRO A 75 0.34 -3.77 -13.10
CA PRO A 75 -0.88 -3.14 -13.62
C PRO A 75 -1.62 -2.23 -12.64
N ASP A 76 -1.80 -2.67 -11.38
CA ASP A 76 -2.43 -1.85 -10.36
C ASP A 76 -1.61 -0.59 -10.04
N LYS A 77 -0.27 -0.69 -10.01
CA LYS A 77 0.60 0.48 -9.77
C LYS A 77 0.70 1.41 -10.98
N VAL A 78 0.51 0.91 -12.20
CA VAL A 78 0.32 1.77 -13.37
C VAL A 78 -0.92 2.64 -13.19
N CYS A 79 -2.04 2.07 -12.73
CA CYS A 79 -3.27 2.80 -12.45
C CYS A 79 -3.10 3.82 -11.33
N ASP A 80 -2.45 3.44 -10.23
CA ASP A 80 -2.16 4.35 -9.11
C ASP A 80 -1.34 5.55 -9.57
N GLN A 81 -0.30 5.33 -10.37
CA GLN A 81 0.55 6.40 -10.90
C GLN A 81 -0.19 7.31 -11.89
N ILE A 82 -1.09 6.76 -12.72
CA ILE A 82 -1.92 7.58 -13.62
C ILE A 82 -2.85 8.48 -12.77
N SER A 83 -3.54 7.92 -11.79
CA SER A 83 -4.47 8.65 -10.95
C SER A 83 -3.78 9.76 -10.14
N ASP A 84 -2.60 9.49 -9.58
CA ASP A 84 -1.83 10.49 -8.83
C ASP A 84 -1.12 11.52 -9.73
N ALA A 85 -0.70 11.16 -10.95
CA ALA A 85 -0.17 12.12 -11.92
C ALA A 85 -1.23 13.14 -12.34
N LEU A 86 -2.48 12.69 -12.50
CA LEU A 86 -3.61 13.56 -12.82
C LEU A 86 -3.96 14.47 -11.63
N LEU A 87 -4.00 13.93 -10.41
CA LEU A 87 -4.20 14.69 -9.18
C LEU A 87 -3.13 15.79 -9.04
N ASP A 88 -1.85 15.45 -9.21
CA ASP A 88 -0.75 16.40 -9.12
C ASP A 88 -0.88 17.53 -10.14
N GLN A 89 -1.31 17.21 -11.36
CA GLN A 89 -1.51 18.22 -12.40
C GLN A 89 -2.64 19.21 -12.03
N PHE A 90 -3.75 18.73 -11.46
CA PHE A 90 -4.80 19.61 -10.96
C PHE A 90 -4.29 20.52 -9.84
N LEU A 91 -3.62 19.93 -8.83
CA LEU A 91 -3.11 20.67 -7.67
C LEU A 91 -2.02 21.69 -8.04
N ALA A 92 -1.24 21.43 -9.08
CA ALA A 92 -0.20 22.35 -9.53
C ALA A 92 -0.78 23.69 -10.01
N TYR A 93 -1.99 23.69 -10.59
CA TYR A 93 -2.62 24.90 -11.13
C TYR A 93 -3.77 25.42 -10.26
N ASP A 94 -4.48 24.55 -9.52
CA ASP A 94 -5.49 24.90 -8.52
C ASP A 94 -5.31 24.07 -7.25
N ASP A 95 -4.66 24.63 -6.25
CA ASP A 95 -4.41 23.99 -4.94
C ASP A 95 -5.70 23.65 -4.16
N LYS A 96 -6.85 24.18 -4.60
CA LYS A 96 -8.19 23.89 -4.04
C LYS A 96 -8.92 22.78 -4.77
N SER A 97 -8.31 22.20 -5.80
CA SER A 97 -8.90 21.07 -6.52
C SER A 97 -9.29 19.93 -5.58
N ARG A 98 -10.46 19.36 -5.83
CA ARG A 98 -10.96 18.16 -5.16
C ARG A 98 -11.08 17.06 -6.19
N CYS A 99 -10.37 15.98 -5.96
CA CYS A 99 -10.26 14.87 -6.88
C CYS A 99 -10.53 13.55 -6.18
N ALA A 100 -11.24 12.67 -6.88
CA ALA A 100 -11.36 11.26 -6.60
C ALA A 100 -11.26 10.55 -7.96
N ILE A 101 -10.04 10.33 -8.44
CA ILE A 101 -9.73 9.81 -9.77
C ILE A 101 -9.33 8.37 -9.66
N GLU A 102 -10.03 7.50 -10.34
CA GLU A 102 -9.71 6.09 -10.45
C GLU A 102 -9.34 5.75 -11.90
N SER A 103 -8.41 4.83 -12.06
CA SER A 103 -7.95 4.36 -13.36
C SER A 103 -8.07 2.85 -13.43
N PHE A 104 -8.32 2.37 -14.64
CA PHE A 104 -8.35 0.97 -15.00
C PHE A 104 -7.45 0.77 -16.22
N CYS A 105 -6.65 -0.27 -16.26
CA CYS A 105 -5.86 -0.61 -17.44
C CYS A 105 -5.91 -2.10 -17.77
N THR A 106 -5.87 -2.42 -19.05
CA THR A 106 -5.81 -3.77 -19.59
C THR A 106 -5.10 -3.74 -20.94
N THR A 107 -5.11 -4.83 -21.72
CA THR A 107 -4.51 -4.89 -23.05
C THR A 107 -4.91 -3.71 -23.91
N GLY A 108 -3.94 -2.88 -24.29
CA GLY A 108 -4.12 -1.75 -25.21
C GLY A 108 -5.11 -0.66 -24.75
N GLN A 109 -5.54 -0.64 -23.50
CA GLN A 109 -6.64 0.22 -23.04
C GLN A 109 -6.39 0.80 -21.66
N VAL A 110 -6.74 2.09 -21.48
CA VAL A 110 -6.87 2.77 -20.18
C VAL A 110 -8.25 3.42 -20.10
N VAL A 111 -8.90 3.33 -18.95
CA VAL A 111 -10.12 4.08 -18.62
C VAL A 111 -9.85 4.92 -17.39
N ILE A 112 -10.15 6.21 -17.45
CA ILE A 112 -10.01 7.17 -16.35
C ILE A 112 -11.40 7.61 -15.96
N MET A 113 -11.75 7.47 -14.70
CA MET A 113 -13.08 7.77 -14.19
C MET A 113 -13.02 8.45 -12.83
N GLY A 114 -14.13 9.03 -12.37
CA GLY A 114 -14.24 9.63 -11.05
C GLY A 114 -14.76 11.05 -11.05
N GLU A 115 -14.60 11.72 -9.92
CA GLU A 115 -15.12 13.06 -9.69
C GLU A 115 -13.99 14.08 -9.51
N VAL A 116 -14.13 15.22 -10.17
CA VAL A 116 -13.21 16.35 -10.06
C VAL A 116 -13.98 17.65 -9.92
N THR A 117 -13.63 18.44 -8.91
CA THR A 117 -14.05 19.84 -8.78
C THR A 117 -12.80 20.70 -8.79
N SER A 118 -12.57 21.40 -9.89
CA SER A 118 -11.42 22.29 -10.10
C SER A 118 -11.84 23.47 -10.95
N LYS A 119 -11.10 24.56 -10.88
CA LYS A 119 -11.22 25.70 -11.81
C LYS A 119 -10.44 25.47 -13.08
N GLU A 120 -9.59 24.43 -13.10
CA GLU A 120 -8.65 24.16 -14.16
C GLU A 120 -9.10 23.04 -15.07
N TYR A 121 -8.72 23.14 -16.33
CA TYR A 121 -8.82 22.09 -17.31
C TYR A 121 -7.44 21.51 -17.62
N ILE A 122 -7.32 20.19 -17.61
CA ILE A 122 -6.05 19.50 -17.88
C ILE A 122 -6.19 18.51 -19.04
N ASP A 123 -5.10 18.28 -19.76
CA ASP A 123 -5.04 17.26 -20.81
C ASP A 123 -4.77 15.88 -20.20
N LEU A 124 -5.86 15.20 -19.86
CA LEU A 124 -5.84 13.85 -19.26
C LEU A 124 -5.06 12.85 -20.11
N GLN A 125 -5.20 12.91 -21.45
CA GLN A 125 -4.57 11.95 -22.35
C GLN A 125 -3.05 12.10 -22.39
N THR A 126 -2.55 13.32 -22.55
CA THR A 126 -1.10 13.58 -22.61
C THR A 126 -0.42 13.20 -21.30
N ILE A 127 -1.03 13.53 -20.16
CA ILE A 127 -0.48 13.17 -18.84
C ILE A 127 -0.43 11.65 -18.68
N THR A 128 -1.52 10.95 -19.01
CA THR A 128 -1.60 9.49 -18.93
C THR A 128 -0.54 8.83 -19.81
N ARG A 129 -0.40 9.25 -21.08
CA ARG A 129 0.62 8.71 -22.00
C ARG A 129 2.03 8.92 -21.47
N ARG A 130 2.32 10.13 -20.98
CA ARG A 130 3.61 10.45 -20.36
C ARG A 130 3.91 9.55 -19.17
N THR A 131 2.94 9.32 -18.30
CA THR A 131 3.08 8.43 -17.11
C THR A 131 3.39 6.99 -17.55
N ILE A 132 2.65 6.44 -18.49
CA ILE A 132 2.88 5.09 -19.03
C ILE A 132 4.27 4.96 -19.66
N ASN A 133 4.69 5.95 -20.46
CA ASN A 133 6.01 5.96 -21.07
C ASN A 133 7.15 6.07 -20.04
N ASN A 134 6.98 6.87 -18.97
CA ASN A 134 7.97 7.01 -17.89
C ASN A 134 8.13 5.71 -17.07
N ILE A 135 7.06 4.93 -16.93
CA ILE A 135 7.10 3.59 -16.33
C ILE A 135 7.94 2.64 -17.20
N GLY A 136 7.93 2.83 -18.54
CA GLY A 136 8.70 2.03 -19.48
C GLY A 136 7.86 1.17 -20.43
N TYR A 137 6.56 1.34 -20.47
CA TYR A 137 5.70 0.74 -21.47
C TYR A 137 5.73 1.59 -22.76
N THR A 138 6.78 1.40 -23.55
CA THR A 138 7.11 2.21 -24.73
C THR A 138 7.10 1.42 -26.04
N LYS A 139 6.87 0.09 -25.97
CA LYS A 139 6.97 -0.81 -27.14
C LYS A 139 5.61 -1.48 -27.39
N SER A 140 5.16 -1.46 -28.64
CA SER A 140 3.91 -2.09 -29.08
C SER A 140 3.87 -3.61 -28.84
N GLU A 141 5.03 -4.26 -28.82
CA GLU A 141 5.13 -5.70 -28.52
C GLU A 141 4.69 -6.08 -27.11
N TYR A 142 4.62 -5.10 -26.18
CA TYR A 142 4.07 -5.30 -24.85
C TYR A 142 2.55 -5.34 -24.86
N GLN A 143 1.90 -5.05 -26.01
CA GLN A 143 0.45 -4.93 -26.20
C GLN A 143 -0.22 -3.97 -25.22
N PHE A 144 0.57 -3.11 -24.63
CA PHE A 144 0.20 -1.95 -23.83
C PHE A 144 1.38 -0.98 -23.87
N ASP A 145 1.21 0.17 -24.48
CA ASP A 145 2.23 1.21 -24.55
C ASP A 145 1.60 2.61 -24.55
N GLY A 146 2.34 3.61 -24.04
CA GLY A 146 1.85 4.95 -23.84
C GLY A 146 1.52 5.70 -25.14
N ASN A 147 2.05 5.27 -26.30
CA ASN A 147 1.86 5.98 -27.57
C ASN A 147 0.62 5.48 -28.32
N SER A 148 0.27 4.18 -28.17
CA SER A 148 -0.77 3.54 -28.99
C SER A 148 -2.01 3.07 -28.22
N CYS A 149 -1.96 2.94 -26.88
CA CYS A 149 -3.11 2.49 -26.10
C CYS A 149 -4.31 3.45 -26.25
N GLY A 150 -5.53 2.89 -26.28
CA GLY A 150 -6.77 3.66 -26.20
C GLY A 150 -6.94 4.28 -24.81
N ILE A 151 -7.37 5.54 -24.74
CA ILE A 151 -7.67 6.21 -23.46
C ILE A 151 -9.11 6.71 -23.51
N LEU A 152 -9.94 6.17 -22.60
CA LEU A 152 -11.31 6.62 -22.38
C LEU A 152 -11.39 7.42 -21.09
N THR A 153 -12.22 8.46 -21.08
CA THR A 153 -12.41 9.32 -19.91
C THR A 153 -13.89 9.42 -19.56
N ALA A 154 -14.20 9.25 -18.26
CA ALA A 154 -15.55 9.37 -17.68
C ALA A 154 -15.45 10.13 -16.36
N ILE A 155 -14.96 11.38 -16.41
CA ILE A 155 -14.85 12.28 -15.26
C ILE A 155 -16.05 13.21 -15.25
N HIS A 156 -16.65 13.41 -14.07
CA HIS A 156 -17.75 14.33 -13.84
C HIS A 156 -17.50 15.19 -12.57
N GLU A 157 -18.37 16.17 -12.33
CA GLU A 157 -18.30 16.98 -11.11
C GLU A 157 -18.75 16.19 -9.89
N GLN A 158 -18.19 16.52 -8.72
CA GLN A 158 -18.61 15.93 -7.44
C GLN A 158 -20.08 16.29 -7.12
N SER A 159 -20.83 15.35 -6.55
CA SER A 159 -22.22 15.56 -6.12
C SER A 159 -22.35 16.77 -5.18
N GLY A 160 -23.32 17.63 -5.47
CA GLY A 160 -23.66 18.80 -4.65
C GLY A 160 -24.06 18.43 -3.21
N ASP A 161 -24.69 17.27 -3.01
CA ASP A 161 -25.16 16.81 -1.70
C ASP A 161 -23.99 16.50 -0.75
N ILE A 162 -22.95 15.85 -1.27
CA ILE A 162 -21.71 15.56 -0.51
C ILE A 162 -21.00 16.88 -0.16
N ASN A 163 -20.93 17.80 -1.11
CA ASN A 163 -20.24 19.08 -0.91
C ASN A 163 -20.89 19.95 0.17
N MET A 164 -22.22 19.96 0.27
CA MET A 164 -22.96 20.72 1.32
C MET A 164 -22.68 20.18 2.73
N GLY A 165 -22.46 18.89 2.90
CA GLY A 165 -22.16 18.27 4.20
C GLY A 165 -20.73 18.54 4.70
N VAL A 166 -19.80 18.68 3.77
CA VAL A 166 -18.35 18.76 4.04
C VAL A 166 -17.87 20.22 4.07
N ASP A 167 -18.32 21.08 3.15
CA ASP A 167 -17.86 22.46 3.00
C ASP A 167 -18.89 23.46 3.52
N ARG A 168 -18.85 23.71 4.81
CA ARG A 168 -19.73 24.65 5.50
C ARG A 168 -19.35 26.13 5.26
N SER A 169 -18.18 26.42 4.71
CA SER A 169 -17.68 27.77 4.44
C SER A 169 -18.42 28.47 3.29
N LYS A 170 -19.06 27.69 2.41
CA LYS A 170 -19.83 28.19 1.26
C LYS A 170 -21.24 28.67 1.58
N LYS A 171 -21.68 28.61 2.84
CA LYS A 171 -22.96 29.16 3.25
C LYS A 171 -23.00 30.66 2.97
N GLU A 172 -24.08 31.13 2.32
CA GLU A 172 -24.35 32.56 2.14
C GLU A 172 -24.56 33.28 3.46
N GLY A 173 -24.13 34.55 3.56
CA GLY A 173 -24.34 35.39 4.73
C GLY A 173 -23.33 35.23 5.87
N LEU A 174 -22.29 34.41 5.73
CA LEU A 174 -21.22 34.30 6.72
C LEU A 174 -20.27 35.51 6.64
N THR A 175 -19.86 36.00 7.80
CA THR A 175 -18.75 36.96 7.93
C THR A 175 -17.42 36.24 7.59
N GLU A 176 -16.36 36.99 7.32
CA GLU A 176 -15.04 36.44 7.00
C GLU A 176 -14.48 35.57 8.14
N GLU A 177 -14.66 36.02 9.40
CA GLU A 177 -14.28 35.23 10.58
C GLU A 177 -15.09 33.93 10.71
N GLN A 178 -16.40 33.99 10.45
CA GLN A 178 -17.27 32.80 10.47
C GLN A 178 -16.88 31.81 9.34
N ARG A 179 -16.50 32.31 8.16
CA ARG A 179 -15.98 31.44 7.08
C ARG A 179 -14.68 30.76 7.50
N ARG A 180 -13.75 31.50 8.07
CA ARG A 180 -12.47 30.93 8.56
C ARG A 180 -12.69 29.86 9.61
N GLN A 181 -13.59 30.10 10.57
CA GLN A 181 -13.97 29.10 11.57
C GLN A 181 -14.67 27.89 10.97
N ALA A 182 -15.49 28.07 9.94
CA ALA A 182 -16.15 26.99 9.24
C ALA A 182 -15.14 26.13 8.43
N GLU A 183 -14.16 26.76 7.80
CA GLU A 183 -13.04 26.09 7.12
C GLU A 183 -12.19 25.26 8.09
N GLU A 184 -11.80 25.83 9.25
CA GLU A 184 -11.05 25.13 10.30
C GLU A 184 -11.82 23.94 10.88
N ASN A 185 -13.15 23.99 10.88
CA ASN A 185 -14.04 22.93 11.33
C ASN A 185 -14.66 22.15 10.16
N GLN A 186 -13.99 22.11 9.00
CA GLN A 186 -14.41 21.28 7.88
C GLN A 186 -14.57 19.84 8.36
N GLY A 187 -15.74 19.24 8.09
CA GLY A 187 -16.02 17.85 8.42
C GLY A 187 -15.21 16.86 7.56
N ALA A 188 -15.06 15.65 8.05
CA ALA A 188 -14.49 14.57 7.26
C ALA A 188 -15.33 14.34 6.00
N GLY A 189 -14.65 14.14 4.87
CA GLY A 189 -15.29 13.93 3.57
C GLY A 189 -16.02 12.60 3.44
N ASP A 190 -15.70 11.66 4.32
CA ASP A 190 -16.35 10.35 4.42
C ASP A 190 -16.23 9.82 5.85
N GLN A 191 -16.99 8.77 6.16
CA GLN A 191 -16.74 7.93 7.32
C GLN A 191 -15.59 6.96 7.04
N GLY A 192 -14.91 6.48 8.08
CA GLY A 192 -13.89 5.45 7.89
C GLY A 192 -12.98 5.27 9.09
N MET A 193 -12.16 4.23 9.03
CA MET A 193 -11.07 3.95 9.97
C MET A 193 -9.75 4.03 9.22
N MET A 194 -8.78 4.75 9.77
CA MET A 194 -7.45 4.89 9.19
C MET A 194 -6.42 4.44 10.22
N PHE A 195 -5.36 3.83 9.73
CA PHE A 195 -4.33 3.24 10.55
C PHE A 195 -2.95 3.77 10.19
N GLY A 196 -2.14 3.98 11.20
CA GLY A 196 -0.72 4.22 11.11
C GLY A 196 0.03 3.16 11.91
N TYR A 197 1.15 2.70 11.38
CA TYR A 197 2.02 1.76 12.06
C TYR A 197 3.47 2.19 11.90
N ALA A 198 4.29 1.88 12.89
CA ALA A 198 5.74 2.00 12.86
C ALA A 198 6.37 0.93 13.75
N SER A 199 7.56 0.47 13.37
CA SER A 199 8.42 -0.38 14.19
C SER A 199 9.88 0.07 14.09
N ASN A 200 10.69 -0.27 15.08
CA ASN A 200 12.13 0.04 15.08
C ASN A 200 12.98 -1.03 14.36
N GLU A 201 12.36 -1.88 13.56
CA GLU A 201 13.04 -2.96 12.83
C GLU A 201 14.01 -2.42 11.78
N THR A 202 13.66 -1.31 11.10
CA THR A 202 14.48 -0.68 10.07
C THR A 202 14.65 0.82 10.32
N GLU A 203 15.60 1.45 9.64
CA GLU A 203 15.82 2.90 9.66
C GLU A 203 14.60 3.69 9.16
N ASN A 204 13.79 3.05 8.30
CA ASN A 204 12.57 3.62 7.75
C ASN A 204 11.36 3.47 8.68
N TYR A 205 11.54 2.85 9.85
CA TYR A 205 10.46 2.52 10.78
C TYR A 205 9.36 1.68 10.15
N LEU A 206 9.75 0.74 9.28
CA LEU A 206 8.90 -0.25 8.63
C LEU A 206 9.28 -1.67 9.06
N PRO A 207 8.36 -2.65 8.92
CA PRO A 207 8.71 -4.07 9.02
C PRO A 207 9.79 -4.41 8.00
N VAL A 208 10.82 -5.11 8.43
CA VAL A 208 11.96 -5.46 7.58
C VAL A 208 11.57 -6.27 6.35
N SER A 209 10.55 -7.15 6.48
CA SER A 209 10.02 -7.93 5.36
C SER A 209 9.46 -7.05 4.23
N LEU A 210 8.75 -5.96 4.57
CA LEU A 210 8.19 -5.03 3.60
C LEU A 210 9.27 -4.11 3.02
N ASP A 211 10.10 -3.52 3.88
CA ASP A 211 11.14 -2.57 3.48
C ASP A 211 12.09 -3.22 2.46
N LEU A 212 12.52 -4.47 2.72
CA LEU A 212 13.33 -5.25 1.77
C LEU A 212 12.56 -5.61 0.50
N SER A 213 11.26 -5.92 0.60
CA SER A 213 10.45 -6.18 -0.59
C SER A 213 10.36 -4.96 -1.50
N HIS A 214 10.14 -3.76 -0.95
CA HIS A 214 10.18 -2.50 -1.72
C HIS A 214 11.55 -2.27 -2.35
N LEU A 215 12.61 -2.45 -1.58
CA LEU A 215 13.97 -2.21 -2.04
C LEU A 215 14.36 -3.14 -3.20
N LEU A 216 13.94 -4.41 -3.18
CA LEU A 216 14.17 -5.37 -4.25
C LEU A 216 13.56 -4.92 -5.58
N VAL A 217 12.26 -4.62 -5.62
CA VAL A 217 11.59 -4.25 -6.89
C VAL A 217 11.98 -2.84 -7.36
N ARG A 218 12.29 -1.93 -6.45
CA ARG A 218 12.81 -0.60 -6.78
C ARG A 218 14.20 -0.71 -7.42
N THR A 219 15.12 -1.45 -6.80
CA THR A 219 16.47 -1.68 -7.35
C THR A 219 16.41 -2.39 -8.71
N LEU A 220 15.47 -3.34 -8.88
CA LEU A 220 15.27 -4.00 -10.16
C LEU A 220 14.80 -3.02 -11.26
N ALA A 221 13.91 -2.09 -10.92
CA ALA A 221 13.46 -1.05 -11.84
C ALA A 221 14.58 -0.04 -12.17
N ASP A 222 15.43 0.29 -11.20
CA ASP A 222 16.61 1.14 -11.42
C ASP A 222 17.58 0.46 -12.40
N ILE A 223 17.90 -0.83 -12.22
CA ILE A 223 18.73 -1.62 -13.15
C ILE A 223 18.14 -1.58 -14.56
N ARG A 224 16.83 -1.80 -14.69
CA ARG A 224 16.13 -1.76 -15.98
C ARG A 224 16.25 -0.38 -16.65
N LYS A 225 16.05 0.71 -15.89
CA LYS A 225 16.11 2.09 -16.39
C LYS A 225 17.53 2.54 -16.75
N GLU A 226 18.54 2.09 -15.99
CA GLU A 226 19.95 2.30 -16.32
C GLU A 226 20.33 1.65 -17.64
N GLY A 227 19.77 0.49 -17.98
CA GLY A 227 20.01 -0.22 -19.24
C GLY A 227 21.44 -0.76 -19.41
N ASN A 228 22.22 -0.89 -18.33
CA ASN A 228 23.61 -1.35 -18.36
C ASN A 228 23.76 -2.85 -18.08
N GLU A 229 22.85 -3.42 -17.30
CA GLU A 229 22.82 -4.81 -16.88
C GLU A 229 21.39 -5.34 -17.05
N MET A 230 21.21 -6.67 -17.10
CA MET A 230 19.91 -7.33 -17.20
C MET A 230 18.99 -6.68 -18.28
N HIS A 231 19.51 -6.44 -19.48
CA HIS A 231 18.83 -5.72 -20.58
C HIS A 231 17.48 -6.31 -20.99
N TYR A 232 17.21 -7.55 -20.59
CA TYR A 232 15.96 -8.26 -20.86
C TYR A 232 14.81 -7.89 -19.92
N LEU A 233 15.04 -7.06 -18.89
CA LEU A 233 14.00 -6.68 -17.93
C LEU A 233 12.90 -5.85 -18.58
N ARG A 234 11.65 -6.20 -18.26
CA ARG A 234 10.43 -5.45 -18.57
C ARG A 234 9.87 -4.79 -17.32
N PRO A 235 8.88 -3.88 -17.45
CA PRO A 235 8.45 -3.05 -16.32
C PRO A 235 7.79 -3.80 -15.15
N ASP A 236 7.08 -4.91 -15.40
CA ASP A 236 6.32 -5.63 -14.37
C ASP A 236 7.23 -6.56 -13.55
N ALA A 237 7.14 -6.44 -12.24
CA ALA A 237 7.83 -7.33 -11.31
C ALA A 237 7.14 -7.36 -9.95
N LYS A 238 7.38 -8.46 -9.20
CA LYS A 238 6.94 -8.67 -7.82
C LYS A 238 8.10 -9.21 -7.00
N SER A 239 8.11 -8.86 -5.71
CA SER A 239 8.99 -9.44 -4.71
C SER A 239 8.20 -9.87 -3.48
N GLN A 240 8.72 -10.85 -2.77
CA GLN A 240 8.24 -11.23 -1.44
C GLN A 240 9.45 -11.59 -0.59
N VAL A 241 9.45 -11.11 0.64
CA VAL A 241 10.47 -11.45 1.64
C VAL A 241 9.80 -12.09 2.84
N THR A 242 10.26 -13.28 3.20
CA THR A 242 9.86 -14.02 4.41
C THR A 242 10.98 -13.93 5.42
N VAL A 243 10.64 -13.46 6.61
CA VAL A 243 11.57 -13.26 7.74
C VAL A 243 11.14 -14.15 8.89
N GLU A 244 12.10 -14.75 9.54
CA GLU A 244 11.91 -15.48 10.80
C GLU A 244 12.04 -14.52 11.97
N TYR A 245 11.08 -14.57 12.88
CA TYR A 245 11.03 -13.78 14.12
C TYR A 245 11.08 -14.69 15.33
N ASN A 246 11.73 -14.25 16.40
CA ASN A 246 11.67 -14.91 17.71
C ASN A 246 10.34 -14.59 18.44
N ASP A 247 10.14 -15.19 19.62
CA ASP A 247 8.94 -14.98 20.42
C ASP A 247 8.82 -13.54 20.95
N GLU A 248 9.92 -12.80 21.02
CA GLU A 248 9.97 -11.38 21.39
C GLU A 248 9.59 -10.47 20.22
N GLY A 249 9.35 -11.03 19.01
CA GLY A 249 8.99 -10.30 17.82
C GLY A 249 10.16 -9.59 17.14
N GLU A 250 11.40 -10.03 17.39
CA GLU A 250 12.59 -9.50 16.74
C GLU A 250 12.95 -10.33 15.51
N PRO A 251 13.35 -9.72 14.39
CA PRO A 251 13.77 -10.42 13.20
C PRO A 251 15.10 -11.14 13.43
N VAL A 252 15.17 -12.44 13.10
CA VAL A 252 16.33 -13.31 13.32
C VAL A 252 17.11 -13.56 12.03
N ARG A 253 16.41 -13.87 10.93
CA ARG A 253 17.02 -14.14 9.62
C ARG A 253 16.01 -13.99 8.49
N ILE A 254 16.49 -13.78 7.31
CA ILE A 254 15.70 -13.92 6.09
C ILE A 254 15.63 -15.42 5.76
N ASP A 255 14.41 -15.97 5.67
CA ASP A 255 14.19 -17.36 5.27
C ASP A 255 14.10 -17.51 3.76
N THR A 256 13.28 -16.65 3.10
CA THR A 256 13.02 -16.77 1.66
C THR A 256 12.90 -15.39 1.01
N ILE A 257 13.54 -15.24 -0.15
CA ILE A 257 13.31 -14.12 -1.08
C ILE A 257 12.70 -14.70 -2.36
N VAL A 258 11.56 -14.16 -2.79
CA VAL A 258 10.94 -14.45 -4.09
C VAL A 258 11.06 -13.22 -4.97
N VAL A 259 11.52 -13.38 -6.20
CA VAL A 259 11.52 -12.33 -7.23
C VAL A 259 10.85 -12.89 -8.48
N SER A 260 9.77 -12.27 -8.91
CA SER A 260 9.11 -12.56 -10.18
C SER A 260 9.24 -11.32 -11.07
N THR A 261 9.96 -11.42 -12.18
CA THR A 261 10.20 -10.30 -13.08
C THR A 261 9.81 -10.65 -14.51
N GLN A 262 9.07 -9.73 -15.13
CA GLN A 262 8.79 -9.78 -16.57
C GLN A 262 10.09 -9.55 -17.34
N HIS A 263 10.26 -10.30 -18.44
CA HIS A 263 11.48 -10.25 -19.25
C HIS A 263 11.19 -10.48 -20.73
N ASP A 264 12.14 -10.10 -21.58
CA ASP A 264 12.12 -10.44 -22.99
C ASP A 264 12.34 -11.96 -23.20
N ASP A 265 11.85 -12.48 -24.29
CA ASP A 265 12.15 -13.85 -24.76
C ASP A 265 13.51 -13.85 -25.49
N PHE A 266 14.61 -13.71 -24.70
CA PHE A 266 15.94 -13.38 -25.20
C PHE A 266 16.83 -14.57 -25.53
N ILE A 267 16.43 -15.80 -25.15
CA ILE A 267 17.08 -17.04 -25.56
C ILE A 267 16.08 -17.87 -26.36
N LYS A 268 16.44 -18.20 -27.62
CA LYS A 268 15.56 -18.92 -28.55
C LYS A 268 16.24 -20.17 -29.09
N PRO A 269 15.47 -21.22 -29.43
CA PRO A 269 16.01 -22.35 -30.12
C PRO A 269 16.47 -21.97 -31.54
N GLY A 270 17.32 -22.80 -32.15
CA GLY A 270 17.79 -22.62 -33.54
C GLY A 270 19.29 -22.49 -33.70
N VAL A 271 20.05 -22.63 -32.61
CA VAL A 271 21.51 -22.77 -32.65
C VAL A 271 21.91 -24.21 -32.25
N PRO A 272 23.09 -24.77 -32.69
CA PRO A 272 23.46 -26.16 -32.41
C PRO A 272 23.46 -26.52 -30.91
N SER A 273 23.68 -25.56 -30.03
CA SER A 273 23.70 -25.73 -28.57
C SER A 273 22.32 -25.62 -27.91
N ILE A 274 21.28 -25.18 -28.60
CA ILE A 274 19.92 -24.97 -28.10
C ILE A 274 18.93 -25.47 -29.16
N SER A 275 18.46 -26.70 -29.00
CA SER A 275 17.66 -27.37 -30.02
C SER A 275 16.15 -27.30 -29.78
N THR A 276 15.73 -27.11 -28.53
CA THR A 276 14.33 -27.12 -28.15
C THR A 276 13.94 -25.83 -27.38
N GLN A 277 12.64 -25.51 -27.37
CA GLN A 277 12.12 -24.39 -26.59
C GLN A 277 12.33 -24.61 -25.08
N ASP A 278 12.12 -25.82 -24.58
CA ASP A 278 12.33 -26.15 -23.16
C ASP A 278 13.79 -25.94 -22.72
N GLU A 279 14.74 -26.18 -23.59
CA GLU A 279 16.16 -25.94 -23.34
C GLU A 279 16.44 -24.43 -23.31
N ALA A 280 15.91 -23.69 -24.27
CA ALA A 280 16.00 -22.22 -24.29
C ALA A 280 15.40 -21.60 -23.03
N ASP A 281 14.21 -22.03 -22.63
CA ASP A 281 13.50 -21.53 -21.45
C ASP A 281 14.30 -21.82 -20.15
N ARG A 282 14.88 -23.06 -20.02
CA ARG A 282 15.72 -23.39 -18.86
C ARG A 282 16.98 -22.55 -18.78
N LEU A 283 17.67 -22.32 -19.87
CA LEU A 283 18.86 -21.48 -19.91
C LEU A 283 18.54 -20.03 -19.59
N MET A 284 17.44 -19.50 -20.11
CA MET A 284 16.97 -18.15 -19.85
C MET A 284 16.66 -17.96 -18.37
N LEU A 285 15.91 -18.88 -17.76
CA LEU A 285 15.58 -18.83 -16.33
C LEU A 285 16.81 -18.99 -15.44
N SER A 286 17.78 -19.86 -15.82
CA SER A 286 19.07 -19.96 -15.12
C SER A 286 19.81 -18.62 -15.14
N ARG A 287 19.89 -17.98 -16.30
CA ARG A 287 20.52 -16.67 -16.45
C ARG A 287 19.86 -15.61 -15.60
N ILE A 288 18.53 -15.51 -15.62
CA ILE A 288 17.78 -14.55 -14.78
C ILE A 288 18.05 -14.80 -13.29
N ARG A 289 18.07 -16.07 -12.87
CA ARG A 289 18.38 -16.43 -11.48
C ARG A 289 19.79 -16.03 -11.08
N GLU A 290 20.79 -16.30 -11.93
CA GLU A 290 22.19 -15.93 -11.70
C GLU A 290 22.32 -14.40 -11.58
N ASP A 291 21.67 -13.63 -12.43
CA ASP A 291 21.72 -12.18 -12.42
C ASP A 291 21.00 -11.60 -11.18
N VAL A 292 19.89 -12.20 -10.72
CA VAL A 292 19.25 -11.80 -9.44
C VAL A 292 20.21 -12.03 -8.28
N ILE A 293 20.92 -13.17 -8.22
CA ILE A 293 21.85 -13.49 -7.14
C ILE A 293 23.10 -12.60 -7.18
N ASN A 294 23.67 -12.38 -8.38
CA ASN A 294 24.97 -11.76 -8.54
C ASN A 294 24.93 -10.25 -8.80
N ILE A 295 23.78 -9.71 -9.21
CA ILE A 295 23.60 -8.27 -9.52
C ILE A 295 22.57 -7.64 -8.58
N LEU A 296 21.32 -8.12 -8.57
CA LEU A 296 20.25 -7.48 -7.81
C LEU A 296 20.52 -7.51 -6.29
N ILE A 297 20.74 -8.70 -5.71
CA ILE A 297 20.94 -8.83 -4.25
C ILE A 297 22.15 -8.03 -3.76
N PRO A 298 23.31 -8.04 -4.40
CA PRO A 298 24.44 -7.19 -4.00
C PRO A 298 24.13 -5.69 -4.10
N ARG A 299 23.37 -5.23 -5.10
CA ARG A 299 22.94 -3.84 -5.22
C ARG A 299 21.96 -3.45 -4.10
N VAL A 300 21.04 -4.36 -3.72
CA VAL A 300 20.14 -4.18 -2.57
C VAL A 300 20.94 -4.05 -1.28
N LYS A 301 21.86 -4.99 -1.00
CA LYS A 301 22.71 -4.94 0.20
C LYS A 301 23.51 -3.65 0.33
N LYS A 302 23.98 -3.06 -0.76
CA LYS A 302 24.73 -1.78 -0.76
C LYS A 302 23.89 -0.58 -0.33
N GLN A 303 22.57 -0.66 -0.42
CA GLN A 303 21.63 0.42 -0.05
C GLN A 303 21.16 0.32 1.41
N ILE A 304 21.47 -0.79 2.09
CA ILE A 304 21.14 -1.01 3.50
C ILE A 304 22.28 -0.49 4.36
N HIS A 305 21.99 0.46 5.25
CA HIS A 305 22.95 1.04 6.17
C HIS A 305 22.95 0.37 7.54
N SER A 306 21.84 -0.25 7.93
CA SER A 306 21.70 -0.98 9.19
C SER A 306 22.47 -2.29 9.18
N GLU A 307 23.51 -2.42 10.04
CA GLU A 307 24.23 -3.69 10.23
C GLU A 307 23.31 -4.81 10.73
N LYS A 308 22.27 -4.46 11.54
CA LYS A 308 21.27 -5.42 12.02
C LYS A 308 20.50 -6.03 10.86
N VAL A 309 20.06 -5.21 9.90
CA VAL A 309 19.32 -5.68 8.73
C VAL A 309 20.24 -6.48 7.79
N LEU A 310 21.49 -6.03 7.60
CA LEU A 310 22.47 -6.79 6.80
C LEU A 310 22.79 -8.16 7.40
N ALA A 311 22.82 -8.29 8.72
CA ALA A 311 23.06 -9.56 9.40
C ALA A 311 21.94 -10.59 9.21
N LEU A 312 20.73 -10.17 8.79
CA LEU A 312 19.62 -11.08 8.50
C LEU A 312 19.84 -11.90 7.22
N PHE A 313 20.71 -11.43 6.31
CA PHE A 313 21.09 -12.18 5.12
C PHE A 313 22.08 -13.29 5.49
N ASN A 314 21.72 -14.52 5.22
CA ASN A 314 22.48 -15.71 5.57
C ASN A 314 22.63 -16.65 4.35
N ASP A 315 23.51 -17.64 4.47
CA ASP A 315 23.80 -18.56 3.36
C ASP A 315 22.70 -19.61 3.14
N ASP A 316 21.85 -19.87 4.14
CA ASP A 316 20.74 -20.83 4.07
C ASP A 316 19.46 -20.22 3.47
N MET A 317 19.49 -18.94 3.15
CA MET A 317 18.37 -18.19 2.58
C MET A 317 17.95 -18.75 1.22
N LYS A 318 16.68 -19.06 1.07
CA LYS A 318 16.10 -19.54 -0.20
C LYS A 318 15.85 -18.36 -1.14
N ILE A 319 16.33 -18.47 -2.38
CA ILE A 319 16.08 -17.47 -3.43
C ILE A 319 15.30 -18.14 -4.55
N LEU A 320 14.04 -17.74 -4.72
CA LEU A 320 13.12 -18.23 -5.74
C LEU A 320 12.94 -17.14 -6.82
N VAL A 321 13.32 -17.45 -8.05
CA VAL A 321 13.24 -16.52 -9.18
C VAL A 321 12.34 -17.11 -10.25
N ASN A 322 11.31 -16.37 -10.65
CA ASN A 322 10.29 -16.80 -11.62
C ASN A 322 9.86 -18.27 -11.42
N PRO A 323 9.37 -18.66 -10.22
CA PRO A 323 9.16 -20.07 -9.86
C PRO A 323 8.11 -20.78 -10.74
N THR A 324 7.26 -20.04 -11.43
CA THR A 324 6.25 -20.57 -12.37
C THR A 324 6.79 -20.79 -13.80
N GLY A 325 8.04 -20.41 -14.05
CA GLY A 325 8.65 -20.45 -15.38
C GLY A 325 8.83 -19.06 -15.99
N LYS A 326 8.93 -18.97 -17.33
CA LYS A 326 9.13 -17.70 -18.03
C LYS A 326 7.96 -16.74 -17.81
N PHE A 327 8.29 -15.45 -17.72
CA PHE A 327 7.32 -14.36 -17.49
C PHE A 327 7.48 -13.30 -18.59
N VAL A 328 7.15 -13.65 -19.82
CA VAL A 328 7.21 -12.76 -20.99
C VAL A 328 5.93 -11.95 -21.13
N ILE A 329 4.76 -12.59 -20.93
CA ILE A 329 3.46 -11.92 -20.94
C ILE A 329 3.21 -11.41 -19.52
N GLY A 330 3.15 -10.09 -19.37
CA GLY A 330 2.95 -9.40 -18.09
C GLY A 330 2.49 -7.97 -18.31
N GLY A 331 2.48 -7.19 -17.22
CA GLY A 331 1.91 -5.84 -17.25
C GLY A 331 0.42 -5.86 -17.56
N PRO A 332 -0.17 -4.74 -18.02
CA PRO A 332 -1.62 -4.65 -18.31
C PRO A 332 -2.11 -5.61 -19.39
N HIS A 333 -1.22 -6.20 -20.19
CA HIS A 333 -1.59 -7.27 -21.12
C HIS A 333 -1.75 -8.63 -20.42
N GLY A 334 -0.96 -8.88 -19.39
CA GLY A 334 -1.03 -10.15 -18.64
C GLY A 334 -2.14 -10.16 -17.59
N ASP A 335 -2.39 -9.03 -16.95
CA ASP A 335 -3.39 -8.88 -15.88
C ASP A 335 -3.96 -7.46 -15.88
N THR A 336 -5.22 -7.33 -15.48
CA THR A 336 -5.91 -6.05 -15.41
C THR A 336 -5.53 -5.28 -14.15
N GLY A 337 -5.24 -3.98 -14.30
CA GLY A 337 -4.95 -3.06 -13.19
C GLY A 337 -6.14 -2.16 -12.83
N LEU A 338 -6.24 -1.85 -11.54
CA LEU A 338 -7.14 -0.82 -10.99
C LEU A 338 -6.44 -0.02 -9.90
N THR A 339 -6.81 1.26 -9.80
CA THR A 339 -6.38 2.13 -8.68
C THR A 339 -6.83 1.53 -7.34
N GLY A 340 -5.90 1.50 -6.37
CA GLY A 340 -6.21 1.11 -4.99
C GLY A 340 -6.33 -0.39 -4.74
N ARG A 341 -5.76 -1.26 -5.59
CA ARG A 341 -5.74 -2.71 -5.38
C ARG A 341 -4.45 -3.24 -4.74
N LYS A 342 -3.50 -2.37 -4.40
CA LYS A 342 -2.23 -2.72 -3.73
C LYS A 342 -2.06 -2.01 -2.38
N ILE A 343 -3.17 -1.78 -1.68
CA ILE A 343 -3.22 -0.99 -0.44
C ILE A 343 -2.36 -1.55 0.70
N ILE A 344 -2.14 -2.85 0.75
CA ILE A 344 -1.27 -3.50 1.75
C ILE A 344 0.21 -3.27 1.41
N VAL A 345 0.55 -3.33 0.11
CA VAL A 345 1.89 -2.94 -0.41
C VAL A 345 2.15 -1.45 -0.15
N ASP A 346 1.13 -0.61 -0.32
CA ASP A 346 1.22 0.84 -0.12
C ASP A 346 1.46 1.23 1.34
N THR A 347 1.16 0.35 2.31
CA THR A 347 1.19 0.65 3.74
C THR A 347 2.21 -0.16 4.52
N TYR A 348 1.82 -1.29 5.13
CA TYR A 348 2.66 -1.97 6.14
C TYR A 348 2.88 -3.46 5.87
N GLY A 349 2.57 -3.96 4.66
CA GLY A 349 2.85 -5.35 4.26
C GLY A 349 2.15 -6.42 5.10
N GLY A 350 1.05 -6.05 5.80
CA GLY A 350 0.29 -6.96 6.65
C GLY A 350 0.64 -6.92 8.15
N LYS A 351 1.72 -6.25 8.57
CA LYS A 351 2.05 -6.06 10.01
C LYS A 351 1.09 -5.07 10.67
N GLY A 352 0.81 -3.95 10.04
CA GLY A 352 -0.21 -3.00 10.49
C GLY A 352 -1.56 -3.25 9.82
N ALA A 353 -2.65 -2.96 10.53
CA ALA A 353 -4.00 -2.99 9.98
C ALA A 353 -4.20 -1.92 8.88
N HIS A 354 -5.23 -2.10 8.06
CA HIS A 354 -5.64 -1.15 7.02
C HIS A 354 -7.15 -0.93 7.05
N GLY A 355 -7.60 0.31 6.84
CA GLY A 355 -9.04 0.65 6.86
C GLY A 355 -9.81 0.29 5.58
N GLY A 356 -9.12 -0.09 4.51
CA GLY A 356 -9.69 -0.49 3.23
C GLY A 356 -9.76 0.62 2.17
N GLY A 357 -9.57 1.90 2.54
CA GLY A 357 -9.62 3.02 1.60
C GLY A 357 -8.36 3.13 0.74
N ALA A 358 -8.52 3.25 -0.58
CA ALA A 358 -7.43 3.55 -1.51
C ALA A 358 -6.89 4.98 -1.29
N PHE A 359 -5.61 5.21 -1.59
CA PHE A 359 -4.95 6.51 -1.48
C PHE A 359 -4.88 7.25 -2.81
N SER A 360 -4.35 6.59 -3.84
CA SER A 360 -4.07 7.21 -5.14
C SER A 360 -5.32 7.81 -5.78
N GLY A 361 -5.16 8.95 -6.43
CA GLY A 361 -6.24 9.71 -7.06
C GLY A 361 -7.09 10.58 -6.12
N LYS A 362 -6.92 10.46 -4.79
CA LYS A 362 -7.66 11.20 -3.76
C LYS A 362 -6.86 12.40 -3.26
N ASP A 363 -7.47 13.60 -3.27
CA ASP A 363 -6.91 14.79 -2.63
C ASP A 363 -7.04 14.74 -1.10
N SER A 364 -6.39 15.69 -0.40
CA SER A 364 -6.30 15.76 1.06
C SER A 364 -7.62 15.89 1.82
N SER A 365 -8.74 16.25 1.14
CA SER A 365 -10.06 16.29 1.77
C SER A 365 -10.63 14.91 2.10
N LYS A 366 -10.09 13.85 1.47
CA LYS A 366 -10.45 12.46 1.71
C LYS A 366 -9.60 11.90 2.85
N VAL A 367 -10.26 11.65 3.98
CA VAL A 367 -9.60 11.17 5.21
C VAL A 367 -8.94 9.80 5.05
N ASP A 368 -9.40 8.97 4.11
CA ASP A 368 -8.75 7.71 3.74
C ASP A 368 -7.24 7.90 3.50
N ARG A 369 -6.87 9.00 2.85
CA ARG A 369 -5.48 9.33 2.55
C ARG A 369 -4.86 10.23 3.62
N SER A 370 -5.46 11.37 3.91
CA SER A 370 -4.88 12.38 4.79
C SER A 370 -4.73 11.89 6.23
N ALA A 371 -5.73 11.21 6.78
CA ALA A 371 -5.66 10.70 8.14
C ALA A 371 -4.79 9.43 8.25
N ALA A 372 -4.69 8.61 7.20
CA ALA A 372 -3.71 7.51 7.16
C ALA A 372 -2.27 8.03 7.21
N TYR A 373 -1.96 9.12 6.50
CA TYR A 373 -0.66 9.76 6.58
C TYR A 373 -0.40 10.37 7.97
N MET A 374 -1.41 11.00 8.57
CA MET A 374 -1.28 11.56 9.91
C MET A 374 -1.09 10.49 10.99
N THR A 375 -1.79 9.36 10.90
CA THR A 375 -1.59 8.25 11.84
C THR A 375 -0.21 7.61 11.68
N ARG A 376 0.33 7.53 10.45
CA ARG A 376 1.73 7.14 10.21
C ARG A 376 2.70 8.12 10.85
N TYR A 377 2.51 9.41 10.65
CA TYR A 377 3.34 10.46 11.25
C TYR A 377 3.39 10.35 12.77
N ILE A 378 2.24 10.12 13.42
CA ILE A 378 2.15 9.92 14.87
C ILE A 378 2.90 8.65 15.27
N ALA A 379 2.57 7.49 14.70
CA ALA A 379 3.18 6.21 15.05
C ALA A 379 4.72 6.26 14.91
N LYS A 380 5.22 6.84 13.81
CA LYS A 380 6.65 6.97 13.56
C LYS A 380 7.36 7.85 14.60
N ASN A 381 6.80 9.02 14.90
CA ASN A 381 7.38 9.92 15.90
C ASN A 381 7.33 9.33 17.32
N MET A 382 6.27 8.58 17.66
CA MET A 382 6.15 7.89 18.96
C MET A 382 7.21 6.80 19.13
N VAL A 383 7.41 5.95 18.11
CA VAL A 383 8.47 4.92 18.13
C VAL A 383 9.85 5.56 18.15
N ALA A 384 10.09 6.60 17.34
CA ALA A 384 11.36 7.31 17.32
C ALA A 384 11.65 8.06 18.63
N ALA A 385 10.64 8.50 19.34
CA ALA A 385 10.79 9.09 20.68
C ALA A 385 11.17 8.07 21.76
N GLY A 386 10.98 6.77 21.49
CA GLY A 386 11.25 5.68 22.42
C GLY A 386 10.07 5.32 23.32
N VAL A 387 8.85 5.67 22.93
CA VAL A 387 7.63 5.29 23.69
C VAL A 387 7.37 3.79 23.61
N ALA A 388 7.64 3.16 22.47
CA ALA A 388 7.53 1.72 22.25
C ALA A 388 8.43 1.27 21.08
N ASP A 389 8.73 -0.03 20.97
CA ASP A 389 9.45 -0.60 19.81
C ASP A 389 8.58 -0.67 18.56
N GLU A 390 7.29 -0.84 18.73
CA GLU A 390 6.30 -0.79 17.65
C GLU A 390 4.99 -0.18 18.14
N MET A 391 4.25 0.42 17.23
CA MET A 391 2.99 1.09 17.56
C MET A 391 2.03 1.10 16.38
N LEU A 392 0.79 0.72 16.65
CA LEU A 392 -0.37 0.92 15.79
C LEU A 392 -1.21 2.07 16.35
N VAL A 393 -1.57 3.02 15.49
CA VAL A 393 -2.50 4.10 15.79
C VAL A 393 -3.70 4.01 14.86
N GLN A 394 -4.91 3.94 15.41
CA GLN A 394 -6.16 4.01 14.64
C GLN A 394 -6.87 5.33 14.95
N VAL A 395 -7.41 5.96 13.91
CA VAL A 395 -8.40 7.03 14.04
C VAL A 395 -9.65 6.68 13.23
N ALA A 396 -10.83 7.08 13.72
CA ALA A 396 -12.07 6.88 12.99
C ALA A 396 -12.85 8.19 12.88
N TYR A 397 -13.50 8.41 11.73
CA TYR A 397 -14.30 9.59 11.45
C TYR A 397 -15.73 9.21 11.08
N ALA A 398 -16.65 10.13 11.39
CA ALA A 398 -18.00 10.15 10.82
C ALA A 398 -18.06 11.25 9.74
N ILE A 399 -18.77 11.00 8.66
CA ILE A 399 -18.95 11.96 7.56
C ILE A 399 -19.48 13.30 8.10
N GLY A 400 -18.92 14.41 7.66
CA GLY A 400 -19.32 15.76 8.07
C GLY A 400 -18.92 16.16 9.50
N VAL A 401 -18.21 15.31 10.25
CA VAL A 401 -17.72 15.59 11.60
C VAL A 401 -16.22 15.87 11.55
N ALA A 402 -15.78 17.01 12.13
CA ALA A 402 -14.37 17.40 12.08
C ALA A 402 -13.49 16.60 13.06
N LYS A 403 -13.96 16.38 14.29
CA LYS A 403 -13.20 15.61 15.28
C LYS A 403 -13.34 14.13 15.03
N PRO A 404 -12.27 13.33 15.19
CA PRO A 404 -12.39 11.86 15.12
C PRO A 404 -13.36 11.37 16.21
N VAL A 405 -14.12 10.33 15.90
CA VAL A 405 -15.05 9.68 16.84
C VAL A 405 -14.33 8.72 17.78
N SER A 406 -13.15 8.22 17.38
CA SER A 406 -12.29 7.40 18.23
C SER A 406 -10.82 7.52 17.85
N ILE A 407 -9.95 7.32 18.85
CA ILE A 407 -8.51 7.15 18.72
C ILE A 407 -8.16 5.90 19.53
N TYR A 408 -7.43 4.98 18.91
CA TYR A 408 -6.96 3.76 19.54
C TYR A 408 -5.46 3.58 19.28
N VAL A 409 -4.74 3.13 20.28
CA VAL A 409 -3.30 2.81 20.21
C VAL A 409 -3.09 1.38 20.68
N ASN A 410 -2.17 0.68 20.04
CA ASN A 410 -1.69 -0.62 20.46
C ASN A 410 -0.16 -0.66 20.33
N THR A 411 0.53 -0.89 21.43
CA THR A 411 1.99 -1.05 21.50
C THR A 411 2.42 -2.52 21.45
N TYR A 412 1.48 -3.44 21.27
CA TYR A 412 1.72 -4.89 21.23
C TYR A 412 2.45 -5.43 22.48
N GLY A 413 2.33 -4.71 23.62
CA GLY A 413 3.03 -5.05 24.86
C GLY A 413 4.51 -4.66 24.88
N ARG A 414 4.99 -3.89 23.87
CA ARG A 414 6.39 -3.45 23.72
C ARG A 414 6.59 -1.98 24.10
N SER A 415 5.76 -1.45 25.01
CA SER A 415 5.86 -0.11 25.54
C SER A 415 7.05 0.04 26.50
N HIS A 416 7.77 1.16 26.41
CA HIS A 416 8.85 1.52 27.35
C HIS A 416 8.41 2.53 28.41
N VAL A 417 7.14 2.98 28.36
CA VAL A 417 6.56 3.87 29.37
C VAL A 417 5.60 3.11 30.28
N SER A 418 5.37 3.63 31.50
CA SER A 418 4.47 2.99 32.45
C SER A 418 2.98 3.16 32.14
N MET A 419 2.64 3.99 31.14
CA MET A 419 1.29 4.25 30.69
C MET A 419 0.71 3.08 29.93
N LYS A 420 -0.60 2.82 30.13
CA LYS A 420 -1.35 1.87 29.31
C LYS A 420 -1.64 2.47 27.93
N ASP A 421 -1.92 1.61 26.94
CA ASP A 421 -2.24 2.04 25.57
C ASP A 421 -3.38 3.04 25.51
N SER A 422 -4.39 2.95 26.41
CA SER A 422 -5.48 3.91 26.52
C SER A 422 -5.03 5.31 27.02
N GLU A 423 -4.04 5.35 27.89
CA GLU A 423 -3.46 6.60 28.40
C GLU A 423 -2.54 7.23 27.33
N ILE A 424 -1.80 6.38 26.57
CA ILE A 424 -1.04 6.82 25.39
C ILE A 424 -1.98 7.42 24.33
N ALA A 425 -3.14 6.78 24.06
CA ALA A 425 -4.14 7.29 23.12
C ALA A 425 -4.69 8.66 23.56
N ALA A 426 -4.93 8.87 24.85
CA ALA A 426 -5.33 10.17 25.38
C ALA A 426 -4.24 11.23 25.16
N LYS A 427 -2.97 10.89 25.39
CA LYS A 427 -1.83 11.78 25.11
C LYS A 427 -1.72 12.13 23.62
N VAL A 428 -1.92 11.17 22.72
CA VAL A 428 -1.97 11.42 21.27
C VAL A 428 -3.06 12.46 20.94
N SER A 429 -4.25 12.35 21.55
CA SER A 429 -5.34 13.32 21.36
C SER A 429 -4.99 14.72 21.87
N GLU A 430 -4.17 14.84 22.91
CA GLU A 430 -3.69 16.13 23.46
C GLU A 430 -2.60 16.74 22.55
N LEU A 431 -1.70 15.91 22.03
CA LEU A 431 -0.55 16.36 21.26
C LEU A 431 -0.86 16.69 19.81
N PHE A 432 -1.85 16.06 19.20
CA PHE A 432 -2.09 16.18 17.75
C PHE A 432 -3.52 16.63 17.45
N ASP A 433 -3.64 17.68 16.64
CA ASP A 433 -4.95 18.10 16.11
C ASP A 433 -5.29 17.23 14.90
N LEU A 434 -6.25 16.33 15.09
CA LEU A 434 -6.67 15.33 14.09
C LEU A 434 -7.88 15.80 13.25
N ARG A 435 -8.24 17.08 13.27
CA ARG A 435 -9.25 17.61 12.36
C ARG A 435 -8.71 17.58 10.92
N PRO A 436 -9.52 17.23 9.91
CA PRO A 436 -9.04 17.10 8.51
C PRO A 436 -8.28 18.32 8.01
N LYS A 437 -8.74 19.54 8.33
CA LYS A 437 -8.08 20.80 7.93
C LYS A 437 -6.74 21.01 8.64
N ALA A 438 -6.61 20.60 9.88
CA ALA A 438 -5.36 20.66 10.63
C ALA A 438 -4.34 19.68 10.07
N ILE A 439 -4.75 18.46 9.73
CA ILE A 439 -3.91 17.43 9.07
C ILE A 439 -3.38 17.97 7.73
N GLU A 440 -4.27 18.49 6.89
CA GLU A 440 -3.91 19.08 5.59
C GLU A 440 -2.81 20.14 5.72
N ARG A 441 -2.95 21.02 6.72
CA ARG A 441 -2.01 22.12 7.00
C ARG A 441 -0.68 21.59 7.54
N VAL A 442 -0.70 20.72 8.56
CA VAL A 442 0.51 20.18 9.20
C VAL A 442 1.36 19.39 8.22
N LEU A 443 0.72 18.55 7.42
CA LEU A 443 1.41 17.70 6.43
C LEU A 443 1.52 18.35 5.04
N LYS A 444 1.09 19.61 4.89
CA LYS A 444 1.18 20.39 3.62
C LYS A 444 0.58 19.66 2.42
N LEU A 445 -0.54 18.98 2.57
CA LEU A 445 -1.11 18.05 1.58
C LEU A 445 -1.78 18.72 0.37
N ARG A 446 -1.72 20.05 0.22
CA ARG A 446 -2.21 20.76 -0.98
C ARG A 446 -1.14 20.99 -2.05
N GLN A 447 0.00 20.34 -1.90
CA GLN A 447 1.07 20.34 -2.89
C GLN A 447 0.91 19.18 -3.88
N PRO A 448 1.43 19.33 -5.12
CA PRO A 448 1.43 18.23 -6.10
C PRO A 448 2.56 17.21 -5.78
N MET A 449 2.39 16.44 -4.70
CA MET A 449 3.37 15.54 -4.10
C MET A 449 3.05 14.04 -4.27
N TYR A 450 2.01 13.70 -5.04
CA TYR A 450 1.37 12.40 -4.94
C TYR A 450 1.90 11.36 -5.92
N LEU A 451 2.37 11.75 -7.11
CA LEU A 451 2.92 10.80 -8.10
C LEU A 451 4.05 9.93 -7.50
N GLU A 452 4.94 10.54 -6.72
CA GLU A 452 6.07 9.85 -6.09
C GLU A 452 5.65 8.84 -5.01
N THR A 453 4.41 8.94 -4.52
CA THR A 453 3.87 7.98 -3.53
C THR A 453 3.31 6.72 -4.18
N ALA A 454 2.92 6.81 -5.45
CA ALA A 454 2.13 5.80 -6.14
C ALA A 454 2.90 4.51 -6.50
N ALA A 455 4.19 4.41 -6.18
CA ALA A 455 5.00 3.21 -6.37
C ALA A 455 5.98 3.02 -5.20
N TYR A 456 6.29 1.75 -4.89
CA TYR A 456 7.25 1.36 -3.85
C TYR A 456 6.85 1.79 -2.42
N GLY A 457 5.56 1.84 -2.12
CA GLY A 457 4.98 2.20 -0.83
C GLY A 457 4.86 3.70 -0.57
N HIS A 458 3.81 4.07 0.16
CA HIS A 458 3.57 5.44 0.62
C HIS A 458 4.32 5.75 1.92
N MET A 459 4.75 4.72 2.64
CA MET A 459 5.40 4.82 3.95
C MET A 459 6.88 4.42 3.86
N GLY A 460 7.69 4.84 4.84
CA GLY A 460 9.11 4.52 4.90
C GLY A 460 9.97 5.25 3.88
N ARG A 461 9.48 6.34 3.33
CA ARG A 461 10.17 7.14 2.30
C ARG A 461 10.92 8.31 2.93
N LYS A 462 11.92 8.81 2.21
CA LYS A 462 12.69 9.97 2.65
C LYS A 462 11.90 11.26 2.42
N ASN A 463 11.74 12.07 3.49
CA ASN A 463 11.27 13.44 3.34
C ASN A 463 12.33 14.28 2.63
N GLU A 464 11.99 14.91 1.53
CA GLU A 464 12.89 15.77 0.76
C GLU A 464 12.13 16.84 -0.01
N ILE A 465 12.83 17.93 -0.36
CA ILE A 465 12.28 19.01 -1.18
C ILE A 465 12.79 18.82 -2.61
N VAL A 466 11.85 18.78 -3.56
CA VAL A 466 12.13 18.62 -4.98
C VAL A 466 11.51 19.75 -5.81
N LYS A 467 12.09 20.05 -6.97
CA LYS A 467 11.47 20.92 -7.97
C LYS A 467 10.75 20.07 -9.00
N LYS A 468 9.47 20.36 -9.21
CA LYS A 468 8.62 19.68 -10.20
C LYS A 468 8.19 20.67 -11.27
N THR A 469 8.19 20.22 -12.52
CA THR A 469 7.76 21.03 -13.67
C THR A 469 6.44 20.49 -14.21
N PHE A 470 5.44 21.36 -14.29
CA PHE A 470 4.12 21.04 -14.81
C PHE A 470 3.88 21.81 -16.11
N SER A 471 3.68 21.08 -17.20
CA SER A 471 3.34 21.64 -18.50
C SER A 471 1.83 21.56 -18.71
N SER A 472 1.25 22.58 -19.32
CA SER A 472 -0.17 22.66 -19.67
C SER A 472 -0.32 23.15 -21.12
N LEU A 473 -1.39 22.71 -21.80
CA LEU A 473 -1.80 23.28 -23.08
C LEU A 473 -2.54 24.63 -22.92
N TYR A 474 -2.98 24.91 -21.70
CA TYR A 474 -3.88 26.04 -21.39
C TYR A 474 -3.20 27.12 -20.57
N HIS A 475 -2.07 26.82 -19.94
CA HIS A 475 -1.32 27.71 -19.06
C HIS A 475 0.18 27.63 -19.35
N GLU A 476 0.91 28.65 -18.92
CA GLU A 476 2.37 28.59 -18.91
C GLU A 476 2.91 27.45 -18.08
N THR A 477 4.05 26.92 -18.48
CA THR A 477 4.75 25.90 -17.71
C THR A 477 5.08 26.43 -16.30
N LYS A 478 4.75 25.67 -15.28
CA LYS A 478 4.92 26.04 -13.88
C LYS A 478 5.99 25.17 -13.22
N GLU A 479 6.96 25.80 -12.58
CA GLU A 479 7.89 25.14 -11.66
C GLU A 479 7.39 25.32 -10.23
N VAL A 480 7.32 24.23 -9.48
CA VAL A 480 6.85 24.20 -8.09
C VAL A 480 7.88 23.48 -7.24
N GLU A 481 8.27 24.11 -6.14
CA GLU A 481 9.04 23.43 -5.08
C GLU A 481 8.06 22.66 -4.19
N VAL A 482 8.29 21.36 -4.03
CA VAL A 482 7.37 20.44 -3.35
C VAL A 482 8.12 19.68 -2.27
N GLU A 483 7.59 19.65 -1.07
CA GLU A 483 8.09 18.84 0.04
C GLU A 483 7.41 17.47 0.03
N LEU A 484 8.14 16.44 -0.37
CA LEU A 484 7.65 15.05 -0.47
C LEU A 484 7.65 14.36 0.89
N PHE A 485 6.72 13.42 1.07
CA PHE A 485 6.64 12.50 2.23
C PHE A 485 6.69 13.23 3.59
N THR A 486 5.92 14.29 3.73
CA THR A 486 5.90 15.13 4.96
C THR A 486 5.53 14.36 6.21
N TRP A 487 4.77 13.27 6.10
CA TRP A 487 4.40 12.37 7.20
C TRP A 487 5.54 11.47 7.68
N GLU A 488 6.69 11.50 7.02
CA GLU A 488 7.88 10.75 7.43
C GLU A 488 8.87 11.59 8.27
N LYS A 489 8.54 12.86 8.56
CA LYS A 489 9.35 13.72 9.44
C LYS A 489 9.39 13.21 10.87
N LEU A 490 10.50 13.48 11.54
CA LEU A 490 10.74 13.18 12.96
C LEU A 490 10.83 14.46 13.80
N ASP A 491 10.00 15.46 13.51
CA ASP A 491 10.01 16.79 14.10
C ASP A 491 9.14 16.92 15.37
N GLN A 492 8.52 15.84 15.84
CA GLN A 492 7.76 15.81 17.10
C GLN A 492 8.45 15.00 18.20
N VAL A 493 9.61 14.42 17.94
CA VAL A 493 10.32 13.51 18.86
C VAL A 493 10.56 14.17 20.22
N ASP A 494 11.14 15.38 20.25
CA ASP A 494 11.48 16.07 21.50
C ASP A 494 10.22 16.45 22.28
N ARG A 495 9.18 16.94 21.60
CA ARG A 495 7.88 17.27 22.21
C ARG A 495 7.20 16.04 22.82
N ILE A 496 7.30 14.89 22.15
CA ILE A 496 6.77 13.63 22.66
C ILE A 496 7.56 13.20 23.89
N ARG A 497 8.90 13.22 23.84
CA ARG A 497 9.74 12.90 25.00
C ARG A 497 9.39 13.74 26.22
N GLU A 498 9.26 15.06 26.06
CA GLU A 498 8.84 15.94 27.13
C GLU A 498 7.46 15.55 27.70
N ALA A 499 6.48 15.28 26.82
CA ALA A 499 5.11 14.93 27.24
C ALA A 499 5.01 13.59 27.97
N PHE A 500 5.93 12.64 27.66
CA PHE A 500 5.99 11.32 28.29
C PHE A 500 7.01 11.21 29.42
N GLY A 501 7.86 12.22 29.62
CA GLY A 501 8.89 12.25 30.65
C GLY A 501 10.04 11.26 30.43
N ILE A 502 10.43 11.03 29.16
CA ILE A 502 11.51 10.12 28.72
C ILE A 502 12.61 10.85 27.96
#